data_59cd266c2a427cafa3b6e5ef5046e450
#
_entry.id   59cd266c2a427cafa3b6e5ef5046e450
#
_cell.length_a   1.000
_cell.length_b   1.000
_cell.length_c   1.000
_cell.angle_alpha   90.00
_cell.angle_beta   90.00
_cell.angle_gamma   90.00
#
_symmetry.space_group_name_H-M   'P 1'
#
loop_
_entity.id
_entity.type
_entity.pdbx_description
1 polymer ?
#
loop_
_entity_poly.entity_id
_entity_poly.type
_entity_poly.pdbx_seq_one_letter_code
_entity_poly.pdbx_strand_id
1 'polypeptide(L)'
;MKDSYENIPSNQIEKQKRHFYGMILNCLFLKEDNSPFLDATIQTCINEIMGSNKLFNFQPEVLTIVSNLETARKDSTQFRKCILDAANLVDALKGGDTDV
;
A
#
# COMPACT_ATOMS: atom_id res chain seq x y z
N MET A 1 25.57 -2.07 15.80
CA MET A 1 26.05 -1.08 15.06
C MET A 1 26.02 -1.36 13.62
N LYS A 2 26.99 -2.08 13.11
CA LYS A 2 26.92 -2.40 11.72
C LYS A 2 25.73 -3.20 11.40
N ASP A 3 25.36 -4.09 12.27
CA ASP A 3 24.20 -4.90 12.07
C ASP A 3 22.96 -4.07 11.94
N SER A 4 22.93 -2.97 12.66
CA SER A 4 21.77 -2.07 12.58
C SER A 4 21.60 -1.51 11.19
N TYR A 5 22.69 -1.17 10.55
CA TYR A 5 22.61 -0.65 9.21
C TYR A 5 22.08 -1.68 8.26
N GLU A 6 22.53 -2.89 8.39
CA GLU A 6 22.10 -3.92 7.49
C GLU A 6 20.65 -4.27 7.67
N ASN A 7 20.16 -4.11 8.88
CA ASN A 7 18.77 -4.42 9.17
C ASN A 7 17.81 -3.31 8.83
N ILE A 8 18.32 -2.09 8.72
CA ILE A 8 17.45 -0.96 8.48
C ILE A 8 16.57 -1.13 7.24
N PRO A 9 17.12 -1.53 6.09
CA PRO A 9 16.27 -1.66 4.91
C PRO A 9 15.14 -2.65 5.12
N SER A 10 15.43 -3.79 5.71
CA SER A 10 14.37 -4.78 5.98
C SER A 10 13.33 -4.24 6.92
N ASN A 11 13.78 -3.58 7.98
CA ASN A 11 12.83 -3.00 8.92
C ASN A 11 11.95 -1.97 8.27
N GLN A 12 12.53 -1.14 7.42
CA GLN A 12 11.76 -0.11 6.76
C GLN A 12 10.75 -0.72 5.81
N ILE A 13 11.15 -1.76 5.09
CA ILE A 13 10.25 -2.42 4.16
C ILE A 13 9.06 -3.01 4.92
N GLU A 14 9.32 -3.70 6.00
CA GLU A 14 8.23 -4.29 6.77
C GLU A 14 7.33 -3.22 7.38
N LYS A 15 7.92 -2.15 7.87
CA LYS A 15 7.13 -1.06 8.43
C LYS A 15 6.26 -0.41 7.37
N GLN A 16 6.81 -0.19 6.19
CA GLN A 16 6.05 0.42 5.12
C GLN A 16 4.91 -0.48 4.66
N LYS A 17 5.18 -1.77 4.55
CA LYS A 17 4.13 -2.71 4.18
C LYS A 17 2.99 -2.68 5.19
N ARG A 18 3.33 -2.70 6.47
CA ARG A 18 2.32 -2.65 7.51
C ARG A 18 1.54 -1.35 7.48
N HIS A 19 2.26 -0.26 7.27
CA HIS A 19 1.64 1.05 7.20
C HIS A 19 0.64 1.12 6.04
N PHE A 20 1.07 0.68 4.86
CA PHE A 20 0.20 0.71 3.70
C PHE A 20 -0.99 -0.23 3.85
N TYR A 21 -0.73 -1.41 4.40
CA TYR A 21 -1.79 -2.37 4.63
C TYR A 21 -2.88 -1.77 5.53
N GLY A 22 -2.46 -1.15 6.62
CA GLY A 22 -3.38 -0.51 7.54
C GLY A 22 -4.14 0.63 6.91
N MET A 23 -3.45 1.49 6.14
CA MET A 23 -4.09 2.60 5.47
C MET A 23 -5.15 2.13 4.50
N ILE A 24 -4.81 1.11 3.71
CA ILE A 24 -5.74 0.61 2.71
C ILE A 24 -6.96 -0.01 3.38
N LEU A 25 -6.76 -0.83 4.40
CA LEU A 25 -7.89 -1.43 5.09
C LEU A 25 -8.75 -0.38 5.79
N ASN A 26 -8.13 0.69 6.28
CA ASN A 26 -8.90 1.75 6.91
C ASN A 26 -9.91 2.36 5.96
N CYS A 27 -9.66 2.29 4.67
CA CYS A 27 -10.61 2.81 3.69
C CYS A 27 -11.94 2.07 3.75
N LEU A 28 -11.94 0.81 4.16
CA LEU A 28 -13.19 0.07 4.32
C LEU A 28 -14.06 0.69 5.40
N PHE A 29 -13.44 1.06 6.52
CA PHE A 29 -14.18 1.70 7.61
C PHE A 29 -14.66 3.08 7.22
N LEU A 30 -13.83 3.83 6.51
CA LEU A 30 -14.23 5.16 6.06
C LEU A 30 -15.41 5.08 5.12
N LYS A 31 -15.45 4.05 4.29
CA LYS A 31 -16.56 3.86 3.36
C LYS A 31 -17.84 3.56 4.13
N GLU A 32 -17.76 2.69 5.13
CA GLU A 32 -18.92 2.35 5.93
C GLU A 32 -19.47 3.55 6.68
N ASP A 33 -18.57 4.41 7.13
CA ASP A 33 -18.96 5.60 7.88
C ASP A 33 -19.41 6.74 6.98
N ASN A 34 -19.36 6.54 5.67
CA ASN A 34 -19.63 7.60 4.71
C ASN A 34 -18.78 8.83 4.98
N SER A 35 -17.52 8.57 5.30
CA SER A 35 -16.60 9.64 5.67
C SER A 35 -16.31 10.54 4.48
N PRO A 36 -16.33 11.86 4.67
CA PRO A 36 -15.94 12.77 3.59
C PRO A 36 -14.45 12.73 3.30
N PHE A 37 -13.67 12.04 4.15
CA PHE A 37 -12.24 11.95 3.96
C PHE A 37 -11.82 10.73 3.17
N LEU A 38 -12.76 9.91 2.74
CA LEU A 38 -12.42 8.66 2.04
C LEU A 38 -11.58 8.92 0.80
N ASP A 39 -12.05 9.82 -0.05
CA ASP A 39 -11.35 10.07 -1.31
C ASP A 39 -9.95 10.61 -1.07
N ALA A 40 -9.81 11.54 -0.14
CA ALA A 40 -8.51 12.11 0.18
C ALA A 40 -7.58 11.05 0.75
N THR A 41 -8.12 10.13 1.55
CA THR A 41 -7.34 9.07 2.14
C THR A 41 -6.82 8.13 1.07
N ILE A 42 -7.66 7.75 0.10
CA ILE A 42 -7.21 6.91 -0.99
C ILE A 42 -6.12 7.61 -1.79
N GLN A 43 -6.30 8.90 -2.05
CA GLN A 43 -5.28 9.65 -2.79
C GLN A 43 -3.97 9.67 -2.03
N THR A 44 -4.01 9.83 -0.71
CA THR A 44 -2.81 9.80 0.10
C THR A 44 -2.14 8.44 0.00
N CYS A 45 -2.92 7.36 0.05
CA CYS A 45 -2.36 6.01 -0.11
C CYS A 45 -1.64 5.88 -1.45
N ILE A 46 -2.27 6.34 -2.52
CA ILE A 46 -1.67 6.26 -3.85
C ILE A 46 -0.37 7.03 -3.89
N ASN A 47 -0.38 8.24 -3.36
CA ASN A 47 0.82 9.07 -3.39
C ASN A 47 1.96 8.45 -2.61
N GLU A 48 1.68 7.91 -1.43
CA GLU A 48 2.73 7.33 -0.61
C GLU A 48 3.26 6.03 -1.22
N ILE A 49 2.38 5.22 -1.78
CA ILE A 49 2.80 3.98 -2.40
C ILE A 49 3.66 4.26 -3.62
N MET A 50 3.26 5.22 -4.44
CA MET A 50 4.08 5.59 -5.59
C MET A 50 5.40 6.18 -5.16
N GLY A 51 5.41 6.94 -4.07
CA GLY A 51 6.65 7.49 -3.54
C GLY A 51 7.58 6.43 -2.99
N SER A 52 7.06 5.25 -2.68
CA SER A 52 7.86 4.14 -2.17
C SER A 52 8.31 3.18 -3.26
N ASN A 53 8.04 3.49 -4.52
CA ASN A 53 8.32 2.56 -5.61
C ASN A 53 9.78 2.12 -5.62
N LYS A 54 10.68 3.04 -5.34
CA LYS A 54 12.09 2.72 -5.32
C LYS A 54 12.42 1.75 -4.18
N LEU A 55 11.80 1.96 -3.03
CA LEU A 55 12.01 1.08 -1.89
C LEU A 55 11.63 -0.36 -2.22
N PHE A 56 10.60 -0.53 -3.01
CA PHE A 56 10.13 -1.86 -3.41
C PHE A 56 10.70 -2.29 -4.76
N ASN A 57 11.79 -1.65 -5.17
CA ASN A 57 12.54 -2.06 -6.34
C ASN A 57 11.70 -2.05 -7.61
N PHE A 58 10.78 -1.12 -7.71
CA PHE A 58 9.93 -0.93 -8.88
C PHE A 58 9.18 -2.19 -9.29
N GLN A 59 8.76 -2.98 -8.30
CA GLN A 59 7.98 -4.18 -8.59
C GLN A 59 6.69 -3.80 -9.30
N PRO A 60 6.28 -4.59 -10.30
CA PRO A 60 5.03 -4.28 -11.01
C PRO A 60 3.82 -4.31 -10.10
N GLU A 61 3.88 -5.05 -8.99
CA GLU A 61 2.78 -5.09 -8.04
C GLU A 61 2.45 -3.72 -7.48
N VAL A 62 3.45 -2.84 -7.38
CA VAL A 62 3.20 -1.50 -6.88
C VAL A 62 2.19 -0.77 -7.78
N LEU A 63 2.38 -0.88 -9.09
CA LEU A 63 1.45 -0.26 -10.02
C LEU A 63 0.08 -0.91 -10.00
N THR A 64 0.03 -2.21 -9.77
CA THR A 64 -1.24 -2.90 -9.66
C THR A 64 -2.00 -2.45 -8.42
N ILE A 65 -1.29 -2.26 -7.31
CA ILE A 65 -1.90 -1.73 -6.10
C ILE A 65 -2.53 -0.36 -6.37
N VAL A 66 -1.78 0.51 -7.02
CA VAL A 66 -2.27 1.84 -7.34
C VAL A 66 -3.49 1.75 -8.27
N SER A 67 -3.44 0.87 -9.24
CA SER A 67 -4.57 0.68 -10.16
C SER A 67 -5.83 0.24 -9.41
N ASN A 68 -5.68 -0.68 -8.46
CA ASN A 68 -6.81 -1.12 -7.66
C ASN A 68 -7.38 0.01 -6.82
N LEU A 69 -6.52 0.84 -6.26
CA LEU A 69 -6.99 1.97 -5.47
C LEU A 69 -7.72 2.99 -6.34
N GLU A 70 -7.22 3.22 -7.56
CA GLU A 70 -7.89 4.13 -8.48
C GLU A 70 -9.26 3.59 -8.88
N THR A 71 -9.35 2.29 -9.14
CA THR A 71 -10.62 1.69 -9.49
C THR A 71 -11.61 1.77 -8.33
N ALA A 72 -11.14 1.51 -7.12
CA ALA A 72 -11.99 1.61 -5.94
C ALA A 72 -12.56 3.02 -5.79
N ARG A 73 -11.78 4.00 -6.16
CA ARG A 73 -12.18 5.39 -6.07
C ARG A 73 -13.28 5.73 -7.05
N LYS A 74 -13.19 5.17 -8.25
CA LYS A 74 -14.08 5.52 -9.34
C LYS A 74 -15.35 4.69 -9.38
N ASP A 75 -15.27 3.44 -8.91
CA ASP A 75 -16.37 2.50 -9.08
C ASP A 75 -16.74 1.90 -7.74
N SER A 76 -17.81 2.40 -7.16
CA SER A 76 -18.21 1.96 -5.83
C SER A 76 -18.62 0.50 -5.79
N THR A 77 -19.02 -0.07 -6.91
CA THR A 77 -19.39 -1.49 -6.93
C THR A 77 -18.16 -2.39 -6.81
N GLN A 78 -16.99 -1.88 -7.19
CA GLN A 78 -15.74 -2.63 -7.10
C GLN A 78 -14.94 -2.25 -5.86
N PHE A 79 -15.45 -1.31 -5.07
CA PHE A 79 -14.68 -0.73 -3.99
C PHE A 79 -14.08 -1.79 -3.06
N ARG A 80 -14.95 -2.63 -2.49
CA ARG A 80 -14.50 -3.58 -1.50
C ARG A 80 -13.48 -4.57 -2.08
N LYS A 81 -13.79 -5.10 -3.26
CA LYS A 81 -12.91 -6.05 -3.90
C LYS A 81 -11.56 -5.44 -4.21
N CYS A 82 -11.56 -4.24 -4.77
CA CYS A 82 -10.30 -3.58 -5.14
C CYS A 82 -9.48 -3.20 -3.92
N ILE A 83 -10.13 -2.79 -2.84
CA ILE A 83 -9.42 -2.46 -1.61
C ILE A 83 -8.76 -3.71 -1.04
N LEU A 84 -9.50 -4.81 -0.98
CA LEU A 84 -8.94 -6.05 -0.43
C LEU A 84 -7.83 -6.59 -1.32
N ASP A 85 -7.99 -6.50 -2.64
CA ASP A 85 -6.94 -6.94 -3.55
C ASP A 85 -5.68 -6.08 -3.37
N ALA A 86 -5.86 -4.77 -3.20
CA ALA A 86 -4.72 -3.88 -3.00
C ALA A 86 -3.98 -4.24 -1.70
N ALA A 87 -4.73 -4.49 -0.63
CA ALA A 87 -4.11 -4.86 0.64
C ALA A 87 -3.32 -6.16 0.52
N ASN A 88 -3.90 -7.14 -0.17
CA ASN A 88 -3.23 -8.43 -0.35
C ASN A 88 -1.95 -8.27 -1.17
N LEU A 89 -1.98 -7.40 -2.17
CA LEU A 89 -0.78 -7.15 -2.97
C LEU A 89 0.30 -6.48 -2.15
N VAL A 90 -0.09 -5.56 -1.26
CA VAL A 90 0.89 -4.95 -0.37
C VAL A 90 1.59 -6.02 0.46
N ASP A 91 0.81 -6.95 0.99
CA ASP A 91 1.38 -8.00 1.81
C ASP A 91 2.33 -8.88 1.00
N ALA A 92 2.12 -8.97 -0.29
CA ALA A 92 2.96 -9.79 -1.16
C ALA A 92 4.20 -9.08 -1.67
N LEU A 93 4.35 -7.78 -1.41
CA LEU A 93 5.52 -7.05 -1.88
C LEU A 93 6.77 -7.59 -1.24
N LYS A 94 7.84 -7.62 -2.01
CA LYS A 94 9.11 -8.11 -1.52
C LYS A 94 10.08 -6.97 -1.32
N GLY A 95 10.96 -7.12 -0.33
CA GLY A 95 12.00 -6.14 -0.14
C GLY A 95 12.99 -6.21 -1.28
N GLY A 96 13.54 -5.06 -1.64
CA GLY A 96 14.35 -4.96 -2.82
C GLY A 96 15.55 -5.86 -2.85
N ASP A 97 16.19 -6.05 -1.71
CA ASP A 97 17.42 -6.82 -1.69
C ASP A 97 17.40 -7.96 -0.74
N THR A 98 16.24 -8.37 -0.34
CA THR A 98 16.13 -9.39 0.69
C THR A 98 16.55 -10.74 0.23
N ASP A 99 16.52 -10.96 -1.04
CA ASP A 99 16.85 -12.28 -1.53
C ASP A 99 18.32 -12.54 -1.58
N VAL A 100 19.09 -11.62 -1.20
CA VAL A 100 20.54 -11.80 -1.26
C VAL A 100 21.08 -12.74 -0.23
#